data_dd67b2fc0ea53a89f283d4cfddf32ba6
#
_entry.id   dd67b2fc0ea53a89f283d4cfddf32ba6
#
_cell.length_a   1.000
_cell.length_b   1.000
_cell.length_c   1.000
_cell.angle_alpha   90.00
_cell.angle_beta   90.00
_cell.angle_gamma   90.00
#
_symmetry.space_group_name_H-M   'P 1'
#
loop_
_entity.id
_entity.type
_entity.pdbx_description
1 polymer ?
#
loop_
_entity_poly.entity_id
_entity_poly.type
_entity_poly.pdbx_seq_one_letter_code
_entity_poly.pdbx_strand_id
1 'polypeptide(L)'
;MAILQVATAGNEDRDHDKDGSIRAISRGLRVLQAINRGGSITMMQICRQAEIPYPTACRVIETLIKEGMVEREPARKRYRATALVRTLSVGFQDEDALVAVARPHIVALCHKHGWPISVATRVGHSMMVRDSTHKLTSLTLHYYAPGYTLPIIECSTGKAYLAFCDAEERDAILGGLKRIDGPAERLAGLLLHDDTMLSAIRAKGYATQARNSYTAVPGKTSSISVPLFKGDQIRGSLALIFFAAAMPMGRAETMFVDDLRATATAIGADL
;
A
#
# COMPACT_ATOMS: atom_id res chain seq x y z
N MET A 1 -53.11 -4.44 -40.39
CA MET A 1 -51.87 -3.67 -40.66
C MET A 1 -51.51 -2.91 -39.37
N ALA A 2 -50.59 -3.42 -38.58
CA ALA A 2 -50.07 -2.75 -37.40
C ALA A 2 -48.55 -2.83 -37.49
N ILE A 3 -47.90 -1.67 -37.61
CA ILE A 3 -46.47 -1.48 -37.78
C ILE A 3 -45.85 -1.54 -36.41
N LEU A 4 -44.95 -2.53 -36.16
CA LEU A 4 -44.11 -2.62 -34.99
C LEU A 4 -43.08 -1.49 -35.03
N GLN A 5 -43.15 -0.58 -34.07
CA GLN A 5 -42.04 0.34 -33.76
C GLN A 5 -41.05 -0.39 -32.84
N VAL A 6 -39.87 -0.61 -33.40
CA VAL A 6 -38.69 -1.05 -32.61
C VAL A 6 -38.15 0.17 -31.85
N ALA A 7 -38.34 0.16 -30.54
CA ALA A 7 -37.71 1.14 -29.66
C ALA A 7 -36.22 0.79 -29.52
N THR A 8 -35.35 1.61 -30.06
CA THR A 8 -33.92 1.62 -29.81
C THR A 8 -33.69 2.07 -28.37
N ALA A 9 -33.34 1.14 -27.50
CA ALA A 9 -32.86 1.44 -26.15
C ALA A 9 -31.53 2.22 -26.24
N GLY A 10 -31.63 3.52 -26.04
CA GLY A 10 -30.47 4.39 -25.86
C GLY A 10 -29.70 4.01 -24.61
N ASN A 11 -28.44 3.79 -24.81
CA ASN A 11 -27.45 3.50 -23.78
C ASN A 11 -27.23 4.75 -22.92
N GLU A 12 -27.93 4.88 -21.78
CA GLU A 12 -27.70 5.90 -20.77
C GLU A 12 -26.88 5.31 -19.61
N ASP A 13 -25.62 5.02 -19.90
CA ASP A 13 -24.61 4.74 -18.87
C ASP A 13 -23.94 6.07 -18.44
N ARG A 14 -24.77 7.00 -17.94
CA ARG A 14 -24.34 8.24 -17.26
C ARG A 14 -24.34 8.00 -15.76
N ASP A 15 -23.39 7.21 -15.31
CA ASP A 15 -23.07 7.11 -13.89
C ASP A 15 -22.28 8.37 -13.50
N HIS A 16 -22.97 9.34 -12.92
CA HIS A 16 -22.39 10.57 -12.40
C HIS A 16 -21.50 10.23 -11.21
N ASP A 17 -20.20 10.25 -11.44
CA ASP A 17 -19.20 10.26 -10.37
C ASP A 17 -19.30 11.60 -9.62
N LYS A 18 -19.73 11.57 -8.37
CA LYS A 18 -19.89 12.75 -7.50
C LYS A 18 -18.57 13.46 -7.18
N ASP A 19 -17.43 12.92 -7.64
CA ASP A 19 -16.08 13.33 -7.25
C ASP A 19 -15.28 14.00 -8.40
N GLY A 20 -15.88 14.22 -9.57
CA GLY A 20 -15.21 14.87 -10.69
C GLY A 20 -14.01 14.12 -11.28
N SER A 21 -13.77 12.86 -10.87
CA SER A 21 -12.64 12.07 -11.32
C SER A 21 -12.83 11.54 -12.75
N ILE A 22 -11.74 11.51 -13.53
CA ILE A 22 -11.76 10.98 -14.90
C ILE A 22 -11.54 9.47 -14.80
N ARG A 23 -12.61 8.67 -14.84
CA ARG A 23 -12.58 7.19 -14.70
C ARG A 23 -11.59 6.51 -15.63
N ALA A 24 -11.40 7.03 -16.85
CA ALA A 24 -10.44 6.46 -17.79
C ALA A 24 -9.00 6.54 -17.28
N ILE A 25 -8.62 7.67 -16.67
CA ILE A 25 -7.29 7.86 -16.07
C ILE A 25 -7.12 6.94 -14.87
N SER A 26 -8.10 6.89 -13.97
CA SER A 26 -8.05 6.02 -12.79
C SER A 26 -7.90 4.53 -13.16
N ARG A 27 -8.61 4.08 -14.19
CA ARG A 27 -8.50 2.71 -14.72
C ARG A 27 -7.13 2.46 -15.36
N GLY A 28 -6.62 3.44 -16.12
CA GLY A 28 -5.28 3.39 -16.73
C GLY A 28 -4.18 3.23 -15.69
N LEU A 29 -4.21 4.04 -14.65
CA LEU A 29 -3.25 3.99 -13.54
C LEU A 29 -3.32 2.64 -12.79
N ARG A 30 -4.51 2.12 -12.49
CA ARG A 30 -4.66 0.81 -11.83
C ARG A 30 -4.10 -0.33 -12.67
N VAL A 31 -4.32 -0.34 -13.98
CA VAL A 31 -3.75 -1.33 -14.90
C VAL A 31 -2.24 -1.24 -14.94
N LEU A 32 -1.69 -0.04 -15.09
CA LEU A 32 -0.23 0.19 -15.12
C LEU A 32 0.42 -0.27 -13.80
N GLN A 33 -0.18 0.05 -12.66
CA GLN A 33 0.27 -0.40 -11.34
C GLN A 33 0.22 -1.92 -11.20
N ALA A 34 -0.85 -2.57 -11.68
CA ALA A 34 -0.98 -4.04 -11.62
C ALA A 34 0.14 -4.71 -12.44
N ILE A 35 0.41 -4.21 -13.65
CA ILE A 35 1.50 -4.73 -14.51
C ILE A 35 2.86 -4.48 -13.86
N ASN A 36 3.09 -3.28 -13.34
CA ASN A 36 4.37 -2.92 -12.72
C ASN A 36 4.68 -3.77 -11.47
N ARG A 37 3.67 -4.04 -10.63
CA ARG A 37 3.81 -4.90 -9.44
C ARG A 37 3.99 -6.37 -9.79
N GLY A 38 3.27 -6.86 -10.80
CA GLY A 38 3.26 -8.26 -11.19
C GLY A 38 4.42 -8.67 -12.11
N GLY A 39 5.15 -7.71 -12.65
CA GLY A 39 6.23 -7.93 -13.63
C GLY A 39 5.68 -8.40 -14.97
N SER A 40 5.71 -9.70 -15.24
CA SER A 40 5.10 -10.32 -16.43
C SER A 40 3.80 -11.01 -16.04
N ILE A 41 2.66 -10.47 -16.46
CA ILE A 41 1.33 -10.96 -16.06
C ILE A 41 0.37 -11.11 -17.24
N THR A 42 -0.62 -12.01 -17.08
CA THR A 42 -1.65 -12.27 -18.08
C THR A 42 -2.79 -11.24 -18.00
N MET A 43 -3.59 -11.12 -19.07
CA MET A 43 -4.78 -10.27 -19.09
C MET A 43 -5.73 -10.56 -17.92
N MET A 44 -5.97 -11.84 -17.59
CA MET A 44 -6.84 -12.22 -16.47
C MET A 44 -6.29 -11.78 -15.11
N GLN A 45 -4.97 -11.85 -14.92
CA GLN A 45 -4.33 -11.33 -13.71
C GLN A 45 -4.46 -9.82 -13.61
N ILE A 46 -4.33 -9.10 -14.74
CA ILE A 46 -4.52 -7.65 -14.80
C ILE A 46 -5.96 -7.30 -14.41
N CYS A 47 -6.96 -7.94 -15.01
CA CYS A 47 -8.38 -7.71 -14.69
C CYS A 47 -8.66 -7.87 -13.19
N ARG A 48 -8.12 -8.95 -12.59
CA ARG A 48 -8.30 -9.23 -11.16
C ARG A 48 -7.62 -8.19 -10.27
N GLN A 49 -6.36 -7.84 -10.58
CA GLN A 49 -5.57 -6.92 -9.73
C GLN A 49 -5.99 -5.46 -9.88
N ALA A 50 -6.45 -5.07 -11.07
CA ALA A 50 -6.95 -3.72 -11.33
C ALA A 50 -8.45 -3.56 -11.04
N GLU A 51 -9.14 -4.66 -10.74
CA GLU A 51 -10.60 -4.70 -10.49
C GLU A 51 -11.42 -4.06 -11.62
N ILE A 52 -11.10 -4.45 -12.86
CA ILE A 52 -11.80 -3.94 -14.05
C ILE A 52 -12.27 -5.07 -14.97
N PRO A 53 -13.39 -4.87 -15.70
CA PRO A 53 -13.88 -5.83 -16.68
C PRO A 53 -12.88 -6.06 -17.82
N TYR A 54 -12.86 -7.29 -18.37
CA TYR A 54 -11.95 -7.69 -19.44
C TYR A 54 -11.96 -6.76 -20.67
N PRO A 55 -13.12 -6.33 -21.22
CA PRO A 55 -13.15 -5.42 -22.37
C PRO A 55 -12.49 -4.06 -22.04
N THR A 56 -12.67 -3.57 -20.83
CA THR A 56 -12.03 -2.33 -20.36
C THR A 56 -10.53 -2.51 -20.25
N ALA A 57 -10.06 -3.63 -19.68
CA ALA A 57 -8.64 -3.94 -19.58
C ALA A 57 -7.97 -4.00 -20.95
N CYS A 58 -8.61 -4.63 -21.96
CA CYS A 58 -8.08 -4.67 -23.32
C CYS A 58 -7.84 -3.26 -23.88
N ARG A 59 -8.85 -2.38 -23.81
CA ARG A 59 -8.74 -1.01 -24.32
C ARG A 59 -7.67 -0.19 -23.61
N VAL A 60 -7.58 -0.33 -22.29
CA VAL A 60 -6.54 0.35 -21.49
C VAL A 60 -5.16 -0.16 -21.87
N ILE A 61 -4.96 -1.48 -21.99
CA ILE A 61 -3.67 -2.06 -22.35
C ILE A 61 -3.26 -1.65 -23.78
N GLU A 62 -4.17 -1.66 -24.74
CA GLU A 62 -3.90 -1.17 -26.09
C GLU A 62 -3.39 0.29 -26.07
N THR A 63 -4.03 1.14 -25.27
CA THR A 63 -3.59 2.52 -25.08
C THR A 63 -2.19 2.58 -24.46
N LEU A 64 -1.95 1.84 -23.37
CA LEU A 64 -0.64 1.81 -22.70
C LEU A 64 0.49 1.26 -23.59
N ILE A 65 0.17 0.31 -24.49
CA ILE A 65 1.11 -0.17 -25.51
C ILE A 65 1.40 0.93 -26.54
N LYS A 66 0.37 1.61 -27.00
CA LYS A 66 0.53 2.74 -27.96
C LYS A 66 1.35 3.88 -27.37
N GLU A 67 1.17 4.15 -26.07
CA GLU A 67 1.97 5.13 -25.33
C GLU A 67 3.38 4.62 -24.95
N GLY A 68 3.73 3.38 -25.29
CA GLY A 68 5.02 2.78 -24.99
C GLY A 68 5.29 2.40 -23.54
N MET A 69 4.30 2.52 -22.65
CA MET A 69 4.43 2.22 -21.22
C MET A 69 4.42 0.72 -20.94
N VAL A 70 3.74 -0.05 -21.79
CA VAL A 70 3.56 -1.50 -21.67
C VAL A 70 3.94 -2.16 -22.98
N GLU A 71 4.50 -3.36 -22.91
CA GLU A 71 4.70 -4.22 -24.07
C GLU A 71 4.09 -5.60 -23.85
N ARG A 72 3.71 -6.25 -24.97
CA ARG A 72 3.29 -7.65 -24.99
C ARG A 72 4.48 -8.52 -25.27
N GLU A 73 4.72 -9.54 -24.46
CA GLU A 73 5.80 -10.50 -24.69
C GLU A 73 5.55 -11.31 -25.98
N PRO A 74 6.51 -11.41 -26.90
CA PRO A 74 6.30 -12.05 -28.20
C PRO A 74 5.89 -13.53 -28.11
N ALA A 75 6.52 -14.29 -27.19
CA ALA A 75 6.32 -15.74 -27.04
C ALA A 75 5.18 -16.13 -26.09
N ARG A 76 4.58 -15.17 -25.38
CA ARG A 76 3.58 -15.43 -24.33
C ARG A 76 2.49 -14.39 -24.39
N LYS A 77 1.24 -14.77 -24.06
CA LYS A 77 0.11 -13.82 -23.91
C LYS A 77 0.21 -13.08 -22.58
N ARG A 78 1.38 -12.43 -22.32
CA ARG A 78 1.69 -11.69 -21.11
C ARG A 78 2.08 -10.26 -21.43
N TYR A 79 1.94 -9.39 -20.47
CA TYR A 79 2.21 -7.96 -20.55
C TYR A 79 3.21 -7.58 -19.47
N ARG A 80 4.14 -6.68 -19.79
CA ARG A 80 5.11 -6.13 -18.83
C ARG A 80 5.30 -4.64 -19.08
N ALA A 81 5.72 -3.94 -18.02
CA ALA A 81 6.08 -2.54 -18.12
C ALA A 81 7.40 -2.38 -18.91
N THR A 82 7.48 -1.34 -19.72
CA THR A 82 8.71 -0.94 -20.40
C THR A 82 9.59 -0.06 -19.50
N ALA A 83 10.83 0.22 -19.94
CA ALA A 83 11.71 1.16 -19.25
C ALA A 83 11.14 2.59 -19.16
N LEU A 84 10.20 2.96 -20.06
CA LEU A 84 9.58 4.27 -20.08
C LEU A 84 8.80 4.57 -18.78
N VAL A 85 8.26 3.54 -18.09
CA VAL A 85 7.57 3.71 -16.81
C VAL A 85 8.49 4.33 -15.73
N ARG A 86 9.81 4.14 -15.81
CA ARG A 86 10.76 4.77 -14.89
C ARG A 86 10.79 6.29 -14.98
N THR A 87 10.45 6.85 -16.15
CA THR A 87 10.42 8.32 -16.33
C THR A 87 9.34 8.99 -15.48
N LEU A 88 8.29 8.26 -15.07
CA LEU A 88 7.25 8.79 -14.19
C LEU A 88 7.75 9.09 -12.78
N SER A 89 8.92 8.57 -12.38
CA SER A 89 9.53 8.80 -11.07
C SER A 89 10.70 9.78 -11.09
N VAL A 90 11.15 10.28 -12.25
CA VAL A 90 12.36 11.13 -12.37
C VAL A 90 12.25 12.44 -11.58
N GLY A 91 11.04 13.00 -11.45
CA GLY A 91 10.80 14.20 -10.65
C GLY A 91 10.69 13.96 -9.14
N PHE A 92 10.70 12.71 -8.71
CA PHE A 92 10.53 12.31 -7.31
C PHE A 92 11.90 12.02 -6.68
N GLN A 93 12.58 13.07 -6.19
CA GLN A 93 13.98 12.98 -5.77
C GLN A 93 14.20 12.86 -4.25
N ASP A 94 13.19 13.12 -3.42
CA ASP A 94 13.44 13.45 -2.00
C ASP A 94 13.38 12.26 -1.02
N GLU A 95 12.88 11.09 -1.42
CA GLU A 95 12.68 9.97 -0.49
C GLU A 95 13.62 8.77 -0.73
N ASP A 96 14.48 8.83 -1.74
CA ASP A 96 15.45 7.76 -2.00
C ASP A 96 16.51 7.68 -0.90
N ALA A 97 16.78 8.79 -0.18
CA ALA A 97 17.67 8.81 0.98
C ALA A 97 17.17 7.89 2.11
N LEU A 98 15.87 7.92 2.45
CA LEU A 98 15.30 7.04 3.48
C LEU A 98 15.51 5.55 3.12
N VAL A 99 15.27 5.18 1.87
CA VAL A 99 15.44 3.78 1.41
C VAL A 99 16.90 3.37 1.46
N ALA A 100 17.80 4.22 0.95
CA ALA A 100 19.23 3.94 0.95
C ALA A 100 19.79 3.76 2.37
N VAL A 101 19.42 4.67 3.29
CA VAL A 101 19.83 4.60 4.69
C VAL A 101 19.21 3.41 5.41
N ALA A 102 17.91 3.17 5.23
CA ALA A 102 17.22 2.09 5.94
C ALA A 102 17.65 0.69 5.48
N ARG A 103 18.07 0.52 4.22
CA ARG A 103 18.37 -0.79 3.63
C ARG A 103 19.32 -1.66 4.44
N PRO A 104 20.52 -1.23 4.85
CA PRO A 104 21.42 -2.07 5.64
C PRO A 104 20.82 -2.47 6.99
N HIS A 105 20.11 -1.55 7.65
CA HIS A 105 19.49 -1.80 8.95
C HIS A 105 18.38 -2.85 8.88
N ILE A 106 17.46 -2.74 7.89
CA ILE A 106 16.37 -3.71 7.74
C ILE A 106 16.88 -5.09 7.32
N VAL A 107 17.97 -5.16 6.54
CA VAL A 107 18.61 -6.44 6.17
C VAL A 107 19.21 -7.09 7.42
N ALA A 108 19.94 -6.35 8.25
CA ALA A 108 20.52 -6.86 9.49
C ALA A 108 19.42 -7.37 10.46
N LEU A 109 18.33 -6.59 10.63
CA LEU A 109 17.21 -6.99 11.47
C LEU A 109 16.48 -8.23 10.93
N CYS A 110 16.32 -8.33 9.62
CA CYS A 110 15.75 -9.52 8.96
C CYS A 110 16.63 -10.76 9.21
N HIS A 111 17.94 -10.65 9.07
CA HIS A 111 18.86 -11.76 9.35
C HIS A 111 18.81 -12.18 10.81
N LYS A 112 18.68 -11.23 11.75
CA LYS A 112 18.61 -11.51 13.18
C LYS A 112 17.37 -12.34 13.55
N HIS A 113 16.21 -11.99 13.00
CA HIS A 113 14.93 -12.59 13.40
C HIS A 113 14.35 -13.57 12.38
N GLY A 114 14.84 -13.58 11.17
CA GLY A 114 14.31 -14.39 10.07
C GLY A 114 13.01 -13.87 9.46
N TRP A 115 12.32 -12.90 10.09
CA TRP A 115 11.08 -12.34 9.61
C TRP A 115 11.29 -11.17 8.65
N PRO A 116 10.41 -10.97 7.66
CA PRO A 116 10.51 -9.83 6.75
C PRO A 116 10.27 -8.51 7.48
N ILE A 117 11.08 -7.53 7.11
CA ILE A 117 11.01 -6.15 7.58
C ILE A 117 10.63 -5.27 6.39
N SER A 118 9.81 -4.26 6.63
CA SER A 118 9.41 -3.28 5.62
C SER A 118 9.51 -1.86 6.15
N VAL A 119 9.93 -0.94 5.29
CA VAL A 119 9.82 0.50 5.48
C VAL A 119 8.65 1.00 4.66
N ALA A 120 7.77 1.76 5.27
CA ALA A 120 6.60 2.32 4.61
C ALA A 120 6.47 3.83 4.89
N THR A 121 6.06 4.59 3.88
CA THR A 121 5.75 6.01 3.98
C THR A 121 4.29 6.27 3.61
N ARG A 122 3.74 7.40 4.05
CA ARG A 122 2.37 7.78 3.71
C ARG A 122 2.27 8.30 2.28
N VAL A 123 1.26 7.85 1.57
CA VAL A 123 0.85 8.39 0.26
C VAL A 123 -0.68 8.53 0.27
N GLY A 124 -1.17 9.75 0.34
CA GLY A 124 -2.60 10.02 0.50
C GLY A 124 -3.16 9.36 1.77
N HIS A 125 -4.15 8.50 1.60
CA HIS A 125 -4.80 7.74 2.69
C HIS A 125 -4.25 6.31 2.83
N SER A 126 -3.05 6.04 2.32
CA SER A 126 -2.43 4.73 2.35
C SER A 126 -0.99 4.79 2.86
N MET A 127 -0.51 3.67 3.40
CA MET A 127 0.90 3.43 3.63
C MET A 127 1.47 2.66 2.44
N MET A 128 2.51 3.18 1.82
CA MET A 128 3.20 2.55 0.70
C MET A 128 4.53 1.94 1.15
N VAL A 129 4.74 0.67 0.86
CA VAL A 129 6.02 0.00 1.07
C VAL A 129 7.06 0.65 0.16
N ARG A 130 8.13 1.18 0.76
CA ARG A 130 9.27 1.79 0.06
C ARG A 130 10.40 0.80 -0.17
N ASP A 131 10.64 -0.05 0.83
CA ASP A 131 11.59 -1.15 0.74
C ASP A 131 11.16 -2.31 1.66
N SER A 132 11.59 -3.52 1.33
CA SER A 132 11.29 -4.69 2.12
C SER A 132 12.32 -5.82 1.94
N THR A 133 12.44 -6.65 2.98
CA THR A 133 13.33 -7.81 2.99
C THR A 133 12.63 -9.13 2.68
N HIS A 134 11.40 -9.10 2.14
CA HIS A 134 10.62 -10.31 1.81
C HIS A 134 11.34 -11.27 0.85
N LYS A 135 12.24 -10.78 0.01
CA LYS A 135 13.08 -11.61 -0.88
C LYS A 135 14.25 -12.28 -0.16
N LEU A 136 14.59 -11.87 1.05
CA LEU A 136 15.75 -12.34 1.80
C LEU A 136 15.40 -13.42 2.83
N THR A 137 14.12 -13.77 2.96
CA THR A 137 13.65 -14.78 3.91
C THR A 137 12.60 -15.69 3.29
N SER A 138 12.57 -16.96 3.74
CA SER A 138 11.52 -17.91 3.43
C SER A 138 10.28 -17.76 4.33
N LEU A 139 10.38 -16.99 5.42
CA LEU A 139 9.27 -16.75 6.35
C LEU A 139 8.30 -15.68 5.82
N THR A 140 7.86 -15.86 4.58
CA THR A 140 6.90 -14.98 3.92
C THR A 140 5.90 -15.78 3.11
N LEU A 141 4.63 -15.34 3.09
CA LEU A 141 3.56 -15.94 2.28
C LEU A 141 3.37 -15.20 0.95
N HIS A 142 3.81 -13.96 0.87
CA HIS A 142 3.68 -13.12 -0.31
C HIS A 142 4.78 -12.08 -0.34
N TYR A 143 5.21 -11.74 -1.54
CA TYR A 143 6.23 -10.73 -1.76
C TYR A 143 5.61 -9.33 -1.84
N TYR A 144 5.85 -8.52 -0.82
CA TYR A 144 5.45 -7.11 -0.79
C TYR A 144 6.56 -6.25 -1.39
N ALA A 145 6.44 -5.99 -2.69
CA ALA A 145 7.39 -5.14 -3.40
C ALA A 145 7.21 -3.66 -3.05
N PRO A 146 8.23 -2.82 -3.24
CA PRO A 146 8.07 -1.38 -3.25
C PRO A 146 6.90 -0.95 -4.14
N GLY A 147 6.12 0.02 -3.67
CA GLY A 147 4.87 0.45 -4.30
C GLY A 147 3.61 -0.31 -3.85
N TYR A 148 3.72 -1.38 -3.04
CA TYR A 148 2.56 -2.01 -2.43
C TYR A 148 1.93 -1.08 -1.39
N THR A 149 0.61 -0.91 -1.44
CA THR A 149 -0.11 0.01 -0.56
C THR A 149 -1.08 -0.72 0.36
N LEU A 150 -1.23 -0.21 1.57
CA LEU A 150 -2.19 -0.67 2.59
C LEU A 150 -3.00 0.53 3.09
N PRO A 151 -4.30 0.39 3.37
CA PRO A 151 -5.09 1.45 3.99
C PRO A 151 -4.45 1.90 5.32
N ILE A 152 -4.29 3.22 5.50
CA ILE A 152 -3.52 3.78 6.62
C ILE A 152 -4.10 3.40 8.00
N ILE A 153 -5.42 3.34 8.15
CA ILE A 153 -6.08 2.99 9.43
C ILE A 153 -6.14 1.48 9.70
N GLU A 154 -5.88 0.64 8.68
CA GLU A 154 -6.05 -0.82 8.74
C GLU A 154 -4.72 -1.59 8.79
N CYS A 155 -3.60 -0.89 8.94
CA CYS A 155 -2.29 -1.51 9.05
C CYS A 155 -1.48 -0.94 10.22
N SER A 156 -0.56 -1.73 10.76
CA SER A 156 0.27 -1.30 11.89
C SER A 156 1.14 -0.10 11.54
N THR A 157 1.68 -0.03 10.32
CA THR A 157 2.49 1.10 9.85
C THR A 157 1.71 2.40 9.84
N GLY A 158 0.46 2.36 9.39
CA GLY A 158 -0.39 3.54 9.35
C GLY A 158 -0.88 3.97 10.73
N LYS A 159 -1.20 3.02 11.62
CA LYS A 159 -1.53 3.32 13.01
C LYS A 159 -0.35 3.95 13.75
N ALA A 160 0.88 3.45 13.52
CA ALA A 160 2.08 4.08 14.05
C ALA A 160 2.26 5.49 13.48
N TYR A 161 2.09 5.68 12.16
CA TYR A 161 2.18 6.99 11.54
C TYR A 161 1.17 7.99 12.13
N LEU A 162 -0.11 7.63 12.18
CA LEU A 162 -1.20 8.47 12.70
C LEU A 162 -1.02 8.82 14.20
N ALA A 163 -0.43 7.93 14.97
CA ALA A 163 -0.17 8.19 16.38
C ALA A 163 0.92 9.25 16.61
N PHE A 164 1.88 9.37 15.70
CA PHE A 164 3.07 10.19 15.88
C PHE A 164 3.21 11.35 14.90
N CYS A 165 2.35 11.47 13.86
CA CYS A 165 2.28 12.68 13.05
C CYS A 165 1.64 13.82 13.87
N ASP A 166 1.83 15.06 13.41
CA ASP A 166 1.21 16.20 14.07
C ASP A 166 -0.33 16.12 13.99
N ALA A 167 -0.98 16.92 14.86
CA ALA A 167 -2.44 16.88 14.99
C ALA A 167 -3.15 17.37 13.73
N GLU A 168 -2.61 18.40 13.09
CA GLU A 168 -3.19 18.98 11.88
C GLU A 168 -3.16 18.00 10.72
N GLU A 169 -1.99 17.35 10.50
CA GLU A 169 -1.85 16.32 9.47
C GLU A 169 -2.77 15.12 9.74
N ARG A 170 -2.82 14.65 10.99
CA ARG A 170 -3.71 13.55 11.39
C ARG A 170 -5.17 13.87 11.08
N ASP A 171 -5.63 15.05 11.50
CA ASP A 171 -7.01 15.46 11.34
C ASP A 171 -7.37 15.65 9.86
N ALA A 172 -6.43 16.15 9.05
CA ALA A 172 -6.59 16.23 7.59
C ALA A 172 -6.71 14.84 6.94
N ILE A 173 -5.88 13.87 7.35
CA ILE A 173 -5.93 12.48 6.85
C ILE A 173 -7.27 11.84 7.22
N LEU A 174 -7.66 11.89 8.50
CA LEU A 174 -8.89 11.28 8.99
C LEU A 174 -10.14 11.96 8.41
N GLY A 175 -10.12 13.29 8.27
CA GLY A 175 -11.18 14.06 7.64
C GLY A 175 -11.34 13.71 6.15
N GLY A 176 -10.23 13.45 5.44
CA GLY A 176 -10.25 12.96 4.06
C GLY A 176 -10.87 11.56 3.96
N LEU A 177 -10.49 10.64 4.85
CA LEU A 177 -11.06 9.28 4.90
C LEU A 177 -12.55 9.26 5.20
N LYS A 178 -13.04 10.17 6.06
CA LYS A 178 -14.45 10.29 6.39
C LYS A 178 -15.35 10.66 5.18
N ARG A 179 -14.76 11.22 4.12
CA ARG A 179 -15.48 11.56 2.87
C ARG A 179 -15.56 10.41 1.88
N ILE A 180 -14.87 9.29 2.16
CA ILE A 180 -14.83 8.13 1.28
C ILE A 180 -15.83 7.11 1.84
N ASP A 181 -16.92 6.83 1.11
CA ASP A 181 -17.93 5.84 1.51
C ASP A 181 -17.28 4.47 1.78
N GLY A 182 -17.54 3.90 2.94
CA GLY A 182 -17.07 2.55 3.26
C GLY A 182 -16.70 2.29 4.72
N PRO A 183 -16.09 1.13 5.01
CA PRO A 183 -15.68 0.77 6.38
C PRO A 183 -14.67 1.76 7.00
N ALA A 184 -13.82 2.37 6.17
CA ALA A 184 -12.82 3.35 6.58
C ALA A 184 -13.45 4.65 7.13
N GLU A 185 -14.60 5.07 6.59
CA GLU A 185 -15.34 6.24 7.04
C GLU A 185 -15.69 6.17 8.53
N ARG A 186 -16.28 5.05 8.96
CA ARG A 186 -16.70 4.86 10.36
C ARG A 186 -15.50 4.85 11.30
N LEU A 187 -14.44 4.15 10.96
CA LEU A 187 -13.24 4.09 11.79
C LEU A 187 -12.52 5.44 11.85
N ALA A 188 -12.45 6.17 10.75
CA ALA A 188 -11.90 7.52 10.72
C ALA A 188 -12.74 8.49 11.59
N GLY A 189 -14.08 8.38 11.52
CA GLY A 189 -14.97 9.14 12.38
C GLY A 189 -14.76 8.87 13.87
N LEU A 190 -14.58 7.59 14.24
CA LEU A 190 -14.28 7.23 15.63
C LEU A 190 -12.93 7.80 16.08
N LEU A 191 -11.88 7.71 15.27
CA LEU A 191 -10.56 8.22 15.60
C LEU A 191 -10.49 9.77 15.71
N LEU A 192 -11.38 10.47 15.01
CA LEU A 192 -11.51 11.94 15.16
C LEU A 192 -12.17 12.33 16.48
N HIS A 193 -13.02 11.46 17.05
CA HIS A 193 -13.75 11.75 18.29
C HIS A 193 -13.11 11.13 19.53
N ASP A 194 -12.38 10.04 19.37
CA ASP A 194 -11.75 9.31 20.47
C ASP A 194 -10.28 8.96 20.13
N ASP A 195 -9.36 9.68 20.74
CA ASP A 195 -7.92 9.51 20.58
C ASP A 195 -7.34 8.38 21.45
N THR A 196 -8.18 7.65 22.20
CA THR A 196 -7.70 6.62 23.16
C THR A 196 -6.78 5.59 22.50
N MET A 197 -7.12 5.11 21.30
CA MET A 197 -6.29 4.13 20.60
C MET A 197 -4.93 4.71 20.19
N LEU A 198 -4.90 5.92 19.62
CA LEU A 198 -3.66 6.57 19.19
C LEU A 198 -2.82 6.99 20.39
N SER A 199 -3.45 7.47 21.48
CA SER A 199 -2.78 7.76 22.74
C SER A 199 -2.14 6.54 23.37
N ALA A 200 -2.79 5.38 23.32
CA ALA A 200 -2.22 4.12 23.78
C ALA A 200 -1.00 3.69 22.93
N ILE A 201 -1.05 3.93 21.61
CA ILE A 201 0.08 3.68 20.70
C ILE A 201 1.25 4.62 21.03
N ARG A 202 0.98 5.93 21.26
CA ARG A 202 2.01 6.89 21.69
C ARG A 202 2.68 6.47 22.98
N ALA A 203 1.89 6.08 23.97
CA ALA A 203 2.41 5.63 25.27
C ALA A 203 3.28 4.36 25.14
N LYS A 204 2.88 3.42 24.28
CA LYS A 204 3.65 2.20 24.00
C LYS A 204 4.85 2.43 23.08
N GLY A 205 4.81 3.42 22.20
CA GLY A 205 5.85 3.69 21.19
C GLY A 205 5.82 2.75 19.99
N TYR A 206 4.77 1.94 19.82
CA TYR A 206 4.58 1.03 18.68
C TYR A 206 3.10 0.72 18.46
N ALA A 207 2.78 0.29 17.24
CA ALA A 207 1.46 -0.19 16.85
C ALA A 207 1.49 -1.64 16.40
N THR A 208 0.36 -2.32 16.54
CA THR A 208 0.18 -3.70 16.10
C THR A 208 -1.02 -3.85 15.18
N GLN A 209 -0.96 -4.86 14.31
CA GLN A 209 -2.09 -5.31 13.52
C GLN A 209 -2.12 -6.84 13.51
N ALA A 210 -3.07 -7.40 14.23
CA ALA A 210 -3.31 -8.84 14.21
C ALA A 210 -4.12 -9.22 12.95
N ARG A 211 -3.73 -10.33 12.30
CA ARG A 211 -4.47 -10.97 11.20
C ARG A 211 -4.99 -9.98 10.17
N ASN A 212 -4.09 -9.19 9.60
CA ASN A 212 -4.45 -8.12 8.66
C ASN A 212 -5.24 -8.66 7.46
N SER A 213 -6.45 -8.15 7.26
CA SER A 213 -7.37 -8.54 6.18
C SER A 213 -7.04 -7.89 4.84
N TYR A 214 -6.25 -6.82 4.82
CA TYR A 214 -5.90 -6.03 3.64
C TYR A 214 -4.57 -6.42 3.00
N THR A 215 -3.99 -7.54 3.43
CA THR A 215 -2.80 -8.10 2.82
C THR A 215 -3.14 -8.99 1.63
N ALA A 216 -2.16 -9.31 0.79
CA ALA A 216 -2.33 -10.25 -0.33
C ALA A 216 -2.77 -11.66 0.12
N VAL A 217 -2.57 -12.01 1.40
CA VAL A 217 -3.04 -13.26 2.03
C VAL A 217 -3.82 -12.89 3.29
N PRO A 218 -5.12 -12.54 3.15
CA PRO A 218 -5.94 -12.01 4.24
C PRO A 218 -5.94 -12.89 5.49
N GLY A 219 -5.75 -12.27 6.66
CA GLY A 219 -5.81 -12.93 7.97
C GLY A 219 -4.64 -13.84 8.31
N LYS A 220 -3.68 -14.07 7.41
CA LYS A 220 -2.56 -15.00 7.63
C LYS A 220 -1.35 -14.37 8.29
N THR A 221 -1.20 -13.05 8.22
CA THR A 221 -0.08 -12.31 8.79
C THR A 221 -0.52 -11.31 9.85
N SER A 222 0.35 -11.12 10.83
CA SER A 222 0.30 -10.06 11.84
C SER A 222 1.55 -9.19 11.71
N SER A 223 1.53 -7.99 12.25
CA SER A 223 2.68 -7.08 12.18
C SER A 223 2.78 -6.18 13.41
N ILE A 224 4.01 -5.77 13.70
CA ILE A 224 4.38 -4.76 14.70
C ILE A 224 5.10 -3.66 13.94
N SER A 225 4.79 -2.41 14.25
CA SER A 225 5.42 -1.25 13.60
C SER A 225 5.79 -0.18 14.60
N VAL A 226 6.94 0.44 14.36
CA VAL A 226 7.42 1.61 15.09
C VAL A 226 7.54 2.81 14.14
N PRO A 227 7.38 4.06 14.63
CA PRO A 227 7.58 5.25 13.82
C PRO A 227 9.06 5.40 13.42
N LEU A 228 9.30 5.98 12.25
CA LEU A 228 10.61 6.42 11.77
C LEU A 228 10.66 7.94 11.76
N PHE A 229 11.60 8.52 12.46
CA PHE A 229 11.81 9.96 12.56
C PHE A 229 13.09 10.40 11.87
N LYS A 230 13.09 11.65 11.41
CA LYS A 230 14.28 12.45 11.14
C LYS A 230 14.18 13.72 12.00
N GLY A 231 15.01 13.81 13.03
CA GLY A 231 14.77 14.78 14.10
C GLY A 231 13.39 14.55 14.73
N ASP A 232 12.58 15.59 14.83
CA ASP A 232 11.21 15.52 15.37
C ASP A 232 10.14 15.19 14.33
N GLN A 233 10.50 15.09 13.05
CA GLN A 233 9.54 14.82 11.99
C GLN A 233 9.41 13.33 11.70
N ILE A 234 8.16 12.83 11.71
CA ILE A 234 7.89 11.46 11.27
C ILE A 234 8.05 11.37 9.75
N ARG A 235 8.85 10.41 9.28
CA ARG A 235 9.12 10.17 7.85
C ARG A 235 8.45 8.91 7.34
N GLY A 236 8.01 8.05 8.24
CA GLY A 236 7.37 6.80 7.89
C GLY A 236 7.27 5.84 9.07
N SER A 237 7.24 4.55 8.78
CA SER A 237 7.18 3.50 9.80
C SER A 237 7.99 2.28 9.38
N LEU A 238 8.62 1.64 10.36
CA LEU A 238 9.32 0.37 10.22
C LEU A 238 8.42 -0.76 10.73
N ALA A 239 8.23 -1.82 9.97
CA ALA A 239 7.38 -2.95 10.33
C ALA A 239 8.11 -4.28 10.26
N LEU A 240 7.86 -5.14 11.23
CA LEU A 240 8.14 -6.58 11.19
C LEU A 240 6.83 -7.32 10.96
N ILE A 241 6.84 -8.22 10.00
CA ILE A 241 5.67 -9.01 9.60
C ILE A 241 5.94 -10.48 9.96
N PHE A 242 4.96 -11.15 10.55
CA PHE A 242 5.08 -12.57 10.93
C PHE A 242 3.77 -13.33 10.67
N PHE A 243 3.86 -14.66 10.59
CA PHE A 243 2.66 -15.48 10.43
C PHE A 243 1.83 -15.45 11.71
N ALA A 244 0.55 -15.11 11.57
CA ALA A 244 -0.38 -15.01 12.69
C ALA A 244 -0.55 -16.37 13.45
N ALA A 245 -0.27 -17.48 12.77
CA ALA A 245 -0.30 -18.83 13.36
C ALA A 245 1.02 -19.21 14.06
N ALA A 246 2.12 -18.50 13.81
CA ALA A 246 3.43 -18.84 14.37
C ALA A 246 3.56 -18.46 15.85
N MET A 247 2.96 -17.35 16.24
CA MET A 247 3.00 -16.90 17.63
C MET A 247 1.88 -15.90 17.96
N PRO A 248 1.45 -15.82 19.24
CA PRO A 248 0.53 -14.77 19.70
C PRO A 248 1.23 -13.40 19.71
N MET A 249 0.44 -12.33 19.58
CA MET A 249 0.93 -10.95 19.50
C MET A 249 1.81 -10.58 20.70
N GLY A 250 1.37 -10.87 21.93
CA GLY A 250 2.16 -10.52 23.14
C GLY A 250 3.57 -11.14 23.16
N ARG A 251 3.72 -12.37 22.63
CA ARG A 251 5.05 -12.98 22.48
C ARG A 251 5.89 -12.22 21.43
N ALA A 252 5.26 -11.87 20.31
CA ALA A 252 5.94 -11.10 19.27
C ALA A 252 6.36 -9.71 19.76
N GLU A 253 5.53 -9.04 20.56
CA GLU A 253 5.86 -7.76 21.20
C GLU A 253 7.12 -7.89 22.07
N THR A 254 7.15 -8.89 22.97
CA THR A 254 8.32 -9.14 23.85
C THR A 254 9.60 -9.46 23.05
N MET A 255 9.47 -10.14 21.91
CA MET A 255 10.64 -10.57 21.13
C MET A 255 11.20 -9.49 20.21
N PHE A 256 10.37 -8.59 19.69
CA PHE A 256 10.77 -7.78 18.53
C PHE A 256 10.72 -6.28 18.75
N VAL A 257 9.95 -5.77 19.73
CA VAL A 257 9.71 -4.32 19.87
C VAL A 257 11.00 -3.55 20.14
N ASP A 258 11.84 -4.03 21.05
CA ASP A 258 13.06 -3.32 21.42
C ASP A 258 14.06 -3.24 20.25
N ASP A 259 14.21 -4.32 19.50
CA ASP A 259 15.07 -4.34 18.32
C ASP A 259 14.50 -3.47 17.18
N LEU A 260 13.17 -3.45 17.00
CA LEU A 260 12.54 -2.55 16.04
C LEU A 260 12.79 -1.09 16.38
N ARG A 261 12.65 -0.71 17.67
CA ARG A 261 12.92 0.65 18.14
C ARG A 261 14.37 1.05 17.96
N ALA A 262 15.30 0.18 18.39
CA ALA A 262 16.73 0.42 18.21
C ALA A 262 17.09 0.62 16.73
N THR A 263 16.53 -0.22 15.86
CA THR A 263 16.73 -0.11 14.40
C THR A 263 16.14 1.20 13.85
N ALA A 264 14.92 1.58 14.26
CA ALA A 264 14.29 2.82 13.84
C ALA A 264 15.09 4.05 14.28
N THR A 265 15.62 4.04 15.51
CA THR A 265 16.49 5.10 16.05
C THR A 265 17.79 5.21 15.25
N ALA A 266 18.42 4.08 14.92
CA ALA A 266 19.64 4.06 14.10
C ALA A 266 19.38 4.62 12.69
N ILE A 267 18.29 4.21 12.03
CA ILE A 267 17.90 4.77 10.73
C ILE A 267 17.68 6.29 10.84
N GLY A 268 17.00 6.75 11.88
CA GLY A 268 16.73 8.18 12.09
C GLY A 268 18.00 9.01 12.33
N ALA A 269 19.02 8.43 12.97
CA ALA A 269 20.31 9.08 13.20
C ALA A 269 21.16 9.21 11.92
N ASP A 270 20.99 8.27 10.98
CA ASP A 270 21.73 8.24 9.70
C ASP A 270 21.04 9.06 8.59
N LEU A 271 19.79 9.58 8.83
CA LEU A 271 19.01 10.40 7.91
C LEU A 271 19.38 11.89 7.99
#